data_7b40c614842d1ceab3de56da3d453149
#
_entry.id   7b40c614842d1ceab3de56da3d453149
#
_cell.length_a   1.000
_cell.length_b   1.000
_cell.length_c   1.000
_cell.angle_alpha   90.00
_cell.angle_beta   90.00
_cell.angle_gamma   90.00
#
_symmetry.space_group_name_H-M   'P 1'
#
loop_
_entity.id
_entity.type
_entity.pdbx_description
1 polymer ?
#
loop_
_entity_poly.entity_id
_entity_poly.type
_entity_poly.pdbx_seq_one_letter_code
_entity_poly.pdbx_strand_id
1 'polypeptide(L)'
;MSDYIIATSSTSDLTRDYLDAHSIPFVSYSYTIGDKLYEDDCREESRDAVYKGMRNNGDLLKTSMINEYIYCDFFNSLLDSGKDVIFLDMSKKMSVSYEKALIGAEMACKEHPDRKLYVMDTLCISGGLGLLVENMVKRMEAGMSYDEVIKWGEENKLKIAHRFT
;
A
#
# COMPACT_ATOMS: atom_id res chain seq x y z
N MET A 1 -5.25 -2.52 -21.79
CA MET A 1 -4.55 -2.03 -20.56
C MET A 1 -5.56 -1.18 -19.80
N SER A 2 -5.63 -1.28 -18.48
CA SER A 2 -6.56 -0.46 -17.71
C SER A 2 -6.14 1.02 -17.73
N ASP A 3 -7.12 1.91 -17.67
CA ASP A 3 -6.90 3.36 -17.66
C ASP A 3 -6.54 3.88 -16.26
N TYR A 4 -6.34 2.98 -15.29
CA TYR A 4 -5.98 3.31 -13.92
C TYR A 4 -5.01 2.29 -13.32
N ILE A 5 -4.39 2.68 -12.21
CA ILE A 5 -3.42 1.91 -11.44
C ILE A 5 -4.02 1.59 -10.07
N ILE A 6 -3.84 0.36 -9.59
CA ILE A 6 -4.04 0.01 -8.19
C ILE A 6 -2.66 -0.03 -7.53
N ALA A 7 -2.50 0.72 -6.44
CA ALA A 7 -1.27 0.82 -5.66
C ALA A 7 -1.54 0.54 -4.18
N THR A 8 -0.52 0.19 -3.41
CA THR A 8 -0.65 -0.12 -1.99
C THR A 8 0.58 0.34 -1.19
N SER A 9 0.65 -0.03 0.08
CA SER A 9 1.85 0.10 0.90
C SER A 9 2.46 -1.28 1.19
N SER A 10 3.71 -1.32 1.62
CA SER A 10 4.40 -2.59 1.99
C SER A 10 3.68 -3.36 3.10
N THR A 11 2.79 -2.70 3.86
CA THR A 11 1.98 -3.33 4.92
C THR A 11 0.91 -4.31 4.41
N SER A 12 0.82 -4.50 3.08
CA SER A 12 -0.05 -5.52 2.46
C SER A 12 0.47 -6.94 2.61
N ASP A 13 1.75 -7.11 2.98
CA ASP A 13 2.46 -8.40 3.04
C ASP A 13 2.42 -9.20 1.73
N LEU A 14 2.10 -8.54 0.61
CA LEU A 14 2.27 -9.13 -0.72
C LEU A 14 3.75 -9.24 -1.02
N THR A 15 4.15 -10.36 -1.60
CA THR A 15 5.57 -10.56 -1.98
C THR A 15 5.96 -9.63 -3.11
N ARG A 16 7.24 -9.25 -3.17
CA ARG A 16 7.78 -8.44 -4.26
C ARG A 16 7.47 -9.04 -5.63
N ASP A 17 7.63 -10.36 -5.76
CA ASP A 17 7.37 -11.07 -7.02
C ASP A 17 5.91 -10.95 -7.45
N TYR A 18 4.96 -11.02 -6.51
CA TYR A 18 3.54 -10.81 -6.81
C TYR A 18 3.25 -9.36 -7.24
N LEU A 19 3.79 -8.38 -6.52
CA LEU A 19 3.64 -6.95 -6.82
C LEU A 19 4.18 -6.64 -8.23
N ASP A 20 5.37 -7.12 -8.55
CA ASP A 20 6.00 -6.93 -9.85
C ASP A 20 5.23 -7.64 -10.99
N ALA A 21 4.78 -8.89 -10.77
CA ALA A 21 4.02 -9.67 -11.76
C ALA A 21 2.69 -9.02 -12.16
N HIS A 22 2.04 -8.33 -11.21
CA HIS A 22 0.75 -7.64 -11.44
C HIS A 22 0.91 -6.12 -11.64
N SER A 23 2.15 -5.62 -11.73
CA SER A 23 2.44 -4.18 -11.88
C SER A 23 1.75 -3.33 -10.82
N ILE A 24 1.83 -3.76 -9.56
CA ILE A 24 1.25 -3.07 -8.40
C ILE A 24 2.35 -2.22 -7.73
N PRO A 25 2.37 -0.89 -7.93
CA PRO A 25 3.30 -0.02 -7.23
C PRO A 25 3.00 -0.01 -5.73
N PHE A 26 4.04 0.15 -4.93
CA PHE A 26 3.86 0.27 -3.49
C PHE A 26 4.80 1.29 -2.88
N VAL A 27 4.34 1.93 -1.81
CA VAL A 27 5.18 2.79 -0.98
C VAL A 27 5.72 1.97 0.19
N SER A 28 7.03 2.06 0.42
CA SER A 28 7.72 1.31 1.49
C SER A 28 7.59 2.01 2.83
N TYR A 29 7.26 1.22 3.86
CA TYR A 29 7.49 1.62 5.23
C TYR A 29 8.96 1.45 5.59
N SER A 30 9.51 2.38 6.35
CA SER A 30 10.85 2.22 6.91
C SER A 30 10.79 1.64 8.33
N TYR A 31 11.85 0.91 8.69
CA TYR A 31 12.04 0.37 10.03
C TYR A 31 13.50 0.47 10.46
N THR A 32 13.73 0.51 11.75
CA THR A 32 15.09 0.49 12.33
C THR A 32 15.32 -0.78 13.12
N ILE A 33 16.54 -1.31 13.03
CA ILE A 33 17.06 -2.35 13.89
C ILE A 33 18.35 -1.81 14.52
N GLY A 34 18.33 -1.60 15.83
CA GLY A 34 19.36 -0.81 16.48
C GLY A 34 19.42 0.60 15.89
N ASP A 35 20.60 1.02 15.40
CA ASP A 35 20.82 2.33 14.79
C ASP A 35 20.72 2.33 13.25
N LYS A 36 20.39 1.20 12.64
CA LYS A 36 20.32 1.09 11.18
C LYS A 36 18.90 1.23 10.67
N LEU A 37 18.72 2.09 9.66
CA LEU A 37 17.47 2.29 8.94
C LEU A 37 17.41 1.35 7.74
N TYR A 38 16.26 0.77 7.53
CA TYR A 38 15.91 -0.09 6.39
C TYR A 38 14.57 0.32 5.81
N GLU A 39 14.34 -0.03 4.55
CA GLU A 39 13.04 0.05 3.89
C GLU A 39 12.47 -1.34 3.69
N ASP A 40 11.18 -1.48 3.89
CA ASP A 40 10.46 -2.71 3.60
C ASP A 40 10.33 -2.88 2.07
N ASP A 41 11.14 -3.74 1.51
CA ASP A 41 11.23 -4.02 0.07
C ASP A 41 10.29 -5.14 -0.39
N CYS A 42 9.44 -5.65 0.50
CA CYS A 42 8.51 -6.76 0.28
C CYS A 42 9.19 -8.09 -0.12
N ARG A 43 10.51 -8.24 0.13
CA ARG A 43 11.25 -9.46 -0.19
C ARG A 43 11.27 -10.43 0.97
N GLU A 44 11.17 -11.71 0.63
CA GLU A 44 11.15 -12.78 1.63
C GLU A 44 12.48 -12.88 2.37
N GLU A 45 13.58 -12.72 1.65
CA GLU A 45 14.94 -12.77 2.24
C GLU A 45 15.17 -11.65 3.26
N SER A 46 14.70 -10.43 2.96
CA SER A 46 14.81 -9.27 3.87
C SER A 46 14.00 -9.50 5.14
N ARG A 47 12.77 -9.99 5.00
CA ARG A 47 11.89 -10.35 6.12
C ARG A 47 12.51 -11.45 7.00
N ASP A 48 13.04 -12.52 6.39
CA ASP A 48 13.67 -13.62 7.10
C ASP A 48 14.91 -13.17 7.86
N ALA A 49 15.71 -12.26 7.29
CA ALA A 49 16.88 -11.68 7.96
C ALA A 49 16.46 -10.90 9.23
N VAL A 50 15.38 -10.11 9.15
CA VAL A 50 14.80 -9.39 10.29
C VAL A 50 14.38 -10.36 11.40
N TYR A 51 13.58 -11.38 11.07
CA TYR A 51 13.12 -12.34 12.06
C TYR A 51 14.26 -13.16 12.69
N LYS A 52 15.30 -13.50 11.92
CA LYS A 52 16.52 -14.16 12.45
C LYS A 52 17.25 -13.25 13.43
N GLY A 53 17.40 -11.95 13.10
CA GLY A 53 18.00 -10.96 14.00
C GLY A 53 17.23 -10.85 15.32
N MET A 54 15.92 -10.69 15.24
CA MET A 54 15.06 -10.62 16.42
C MET A 54 15.18 -11.87 17.32
N ARG A 55 15.18 -13.09 16.74
CA ARG A 55 15.26 -14.35 17.50
C ARG A 55 16.64 -14.60 18.10
N ASN A 56 17.70 -14.31 17.35
CA ASN A 56 19.05 -14.71 17.74
C ASN A 56 19.78 -13.64 18.56
N ASN A 57 19.50 -12.36 18.28
CA ASN A 57 20.21 -11.23 18.88
C ASN A 57 19.34 -10.44 19.86
N GLY A 58 18.02 -10.70 19.90
CA GLY A 58 17.08 -9.89 20.67
C GLY A 58 16.87 -8.50 20.07
N ASP A 59 17.11 -8.32 18.78
CA ASP A 59 16.97 -7.05 18.09
C ASP A 59 15.52 -6.54 18.20
N LEU A 60 15.36 -5.24 18.55
CA LEU A 60 14.08 -4.58 18.59
C LEU A 60 13.86 -3.82 17.27
N LEU A 61 12.78 -4.17 16.59
CA LEU A 61 12.34 -3.48 15.40
C LEU A 61 11.41 -2.32 15.77
N LYS A 62 11.66 -1.15 15.19
CA LYS A 62 10.79 0.02 15.30
C LYS A 62 10.41 0.49 13.90
N THR A 63 9.11 0.63 13.63
CA THR A 63 8.61 1.17 12.37
C THR A 63 8.46 2.68 12.41
N SER A 64 8.65 3.33 11.27
CA SER A 64 8.44 4.76 11.11
C SER A 64 7.21 5.02 10.23
N MET A 65 6.46 6.05 10.58
CA MET A 65 5.33 6.54 9.79
C MET A 65 5.82 7.14 8.48
N ILE A 66 5.07 6.94 7.39
CA ILE A 66 5.28 7.65 6.13
C ILE A 66 4.67 9.05 6.24
N ASN A 67 5.44 10.08 5.88
CA ASN A 67 4.96 11.46 5.89
C ASN A 67 4.25 11.83 4.57
N GLU A 68 3.55 12.96 4.59
CA GLU A 68 2.77 13.47 3.45
C GLU A 68 3.61 13.76 2.19
N TYR A 69 4.88 14.14 2.35
CA TYR A 69 5.76 14.45 1.20
C TYR A 69 6.16 13.19 0.46
N ILE A 70 6.49 12.12 1.19
CA ILE A 70 6.80 10.80 0.59
C ILE A 70 5.57 10.28 -0.18
N TYR A 71 4.37 10.43 0.38
CA TYR A 71 3.14 10.07 -0.32
C TYR A 71 2.91 10.94 -1.55
N CYS A 72 3.13 12.26 -1.45
CA CYS A 72 2.99 13.18 -2.58
C CYS A 72 3.93 12.79 -3.74
N ASP A 73 5.21 12.56 -3.46
CA ASP A 73 6.20 12.14 -4.46
C ASP A 73 5.82 10.80 -5.09
N PHE A 74 5.36 9.84 -4.27
CA PHE A 74 4.90 8.55 -4.76
C PHE A 74 3.69 8.70 -5.68
N PHE A 75 2.67 9.46 -5.29
CA PHE A 75 1.48 9.68 -6.11
C PHE A 75 1.78 10.45 -7.38
N ASN A 76 2.63 11.48 -7.33
CA ASN A 76 3.08 12.21 -8.53
C ASN A 76 3.73 11.25 -9.53
N SER A 77 4.62 10.37 -9.07
CA SER A 77 5.27 9.38 -9.94
C SER A 77 4.28 8.44 -10.66
N LEU A 78 3.14 8.16 -10.05
CA LEU A 78 2.08 7.34 -10.65
C LEU A 78 1.20 8.16 -11.62
N LEU A 79 0.80 9.37 -11.21
CA LEU A 79 -0.07 10.25 -11.99
C LEU A 79 0.63 10.80 -13.24
N ASP A 80 1.95 10.94 -13.23
CA ASP A 80 2.79 11.29 -14.40
C ASP A 80 2.62 10.31 -15.57
N SER A 81 2.20 9.08 -15.29
CA SER A 81 1.85 8.10 -16.33
C SER A 81 0.60 8.44 -17.13
N GLY A 82 -0.15 9.47 -16.73
CA GLY A 82 -1.43 9.86 -17.31
C GLY A 82 -2.60 8.96 -16.93
N LYS A 83 -2.45 8.11 -15.92
CA LYS A 83 -3.51 7.21 -15.42
C LYS A 83 -4.07 7.70 -14.10
N ASP A 84 -5.33 7.35 -13.83
CA ASP A 84 -5.94 7.53 -12.53
C ASP A 84 -5.37 6.50 -11.53
N VAL A 85 -5.44 6.78 -10.22
CA VAL A 85 -4.83 5.92 -9.18
C VAL A 85 -5.84 5.59 -8.10
N ILE A 86 -5.85 4.31 -7.69
CA ILE A 86 -6.53 3.82 -6.49
C ILE A 86 -5.44 3.33 -5.54
N PHE A 87 -5.29 3.98 -4.40
CA PHE A 87 -4.32 3.60 -3.37
C PHE A 87 -5.03 2.95 -2.18
N LEU A 88 -4.62 1.73 -1.85
CA LEU A 88 -5.13 0.98 -0.70
C LEU A 88 -4.12 1.04 0.44
N ASP A 89 -4.49 1.70 1.53
CA ASP A 89 -3.64 1.79 2.72
C ASP A 89 -4.20 0.99 3.89
N MET A 90 -3.33 0.72 4.87
CA MET A 90 -3.77 0.08 6.11
C MET A 90 -4.82 0.92 6.83
N SER A 91 -5.56 0.27 7.72
CA SER A 91 -6.60 0.92 8.53
C SER A 91 -6.09 2.16 9.26
N LYS A 92 -6.82 3.28 9.11
CA LYS A 92 -6.59 4.51 9.88
C LYS A 92 -6.71 4.33 11.40
N LYS A 93 -7.29 3.21 11.84
CA LYS A 93 -7.35 2.85 13.27
C LYS A 93 -6.02 2.33 13.81
N MET A 94 -5.10 1.94 12.92
CA MET A 94 -3.81 1.37 13.27
C MET A 94 -2.65 2.34 13.07
N SER A 95 -2.77 3.26 12.13
CA SER A 95 -1.71 4.22 11.82
C SER A 95 -2.29 5.55 11.35
N VAL A 96 -1.61 6.65 11.72
CA VAL A 96 -1.88 7.98 11.17
C VAL A 96 -1.37 8.14 9.72
N SER A 97 -0.70 7.14 9.17
CA SER A 97 -0.19 7.16 7.78
C SER A 97 -1.32 7.37 6.76
N TYR A 98 -2.50 6.82 7.00
CA TYR A 98 -3.67 7.06 6.15
C TYR A 98 -4.00 8.56 6.02
N GLU A 99 -3.98 9.30 7.14
CA GLU A 99 -4.23 10.75 7.13
C GLU A 99 -3.12 11.49 6.36
N LYS A 100 -1.87 11.04 6.47
CA LYS A 100 -0.75 11.56 5.69
C LYS A 100 -0.88 11.24 4.20
N ALA A 101 -1.37 10.04 3.86
CA ALA A 101 -1.68 9.69 2.48
C ALA A 101 -2.76 10.59 1.87
N LEU A 102 -3.80 10.94 2.63
CA LEU A 102 -4.83 11.90 2.16
C LEU A 102 -4.24 13.28 1.87
N ILE A 103 -3.37 13.79 2.76
CA ILE A 103 -2.70 15.09 2.54
C ILE A 103 -1.79 15.02 1.32
N GLY A 104 -0.97 13.97 1.19
CA GLY A 104 -0.11 13.75 0.03
C GLY A 104 -0.91 13.64 -1.28
N ALA A 105 -2.06 12.97 -1.24
CA ALA A 105 -2.97 12.87 -2.37
C ALA A 105 -3.55 14.22 -2.78
N GLU A 106 -3.96 15.06 -1.82
CA GLU A 106 -4.44 16.41 -2.10
C GLU A 106 -3.33 17.28 -2.74
N MET A 107 -2.08 17.13 -2.29
CA MET A 107 -0.94 17.84 -2.88
C MET A 107 -0.72 17.39 -4.33
N ALA A 108 -0.65 16.09 -4.58
CA ALA A 108 -0.44 15.53 -5.91
C ALA A 108 -1.57 15.87 -6.89
N CYS A 109 -2.83 15.85 -6.44
CA CYS A 109 -3.97 16.22 -7.29
C CYS A 109 -3.96 17.71 -7.71
N LYS A 110 -3.31 18.60 -6.96
CA LYS A 110 -3.13 20.00 -7.37
C LYS A 110 -2.18 20.13 -8.58
N GLU A 111 -1.19 19.24 -8.65
CA GLU A 111 -0.25 19.18 -9.78
C GLU A 111 -0.83 18.43 -10.99
N HIS A 112 -1.79 17.52 -10.74
CA HIS A 112 -2.47 16.70 -11.77
C HIS A 112 -4.00 16.91 -11.78
N PRO A 113 -4.51 18.11 -12.11
CA PRO A 113 -5.93 18.44 -11.96
C PRO A 113 -6.87 17.60 -12.87
N ASP A 114 -6.34 17.01 -13.93
CA ASP A 114 -7.09 16.17 -14.87
C ASP A 114 -7.07 14.67 -14.49
N ARG A 115 -6.48 14.31 -13.36
CA ARG A 115 -6.38 12.92 -12.88
C ARG A 115 -7.18 12.71 -11.62
N LYS A 116 -7.60 11.45 -11.42
CA LYS A 116 -8.28 11.02 -10.21
C LYS A 116 -7.33 10.20 -9.34
N LEU A 117 -7.35 10.48 -8.05
CA LEU A 117 -6.66 9.69 -7.05
C LEU A 117 -7.61 9.39 -5.89
N TYR A 118 -7.84 8.11 -5.63
CA TYR A 118 -8.67 7.66 -4.52
C TYR A 118 -7.81 6.93 -3.48
N VAL A 119 -7.82 7.40 -2.25
CA VAL A 119 -7.15 6.76 -1.10
C VAL A 119 -8.18 6.02 -0.28
N MET A 120 -8.08 4.70 -0.25
CA MET A 120 -9.02 3.82 0.45
C MET A 120 -8.53 3.51 1.87
N ASP A 121 -9.34 3.84 2.90
CA ASP A 121 -9.21 3.23 4.23
C ASP A 121 -9.75 1.79 4.15
N THR A 122 -8.85 0.83 4.08
CA THR A 122 -9.25 -0.56 3.86
C THR A 122 -9.84 -1.22 5.10
N LEU A 123 -9.63 -0.64 6.29
CA LEU A 123 -9.92 -1.26 7.59
C LEU A 123 -9.19 -2.60 7.79
N CYS A 124 -8.15 -2.83 7.01
CA CYS A 124 -7.33 -4.03 6.96
C CYS A 124 -5.87 -3.72 7.27
N ILE A 125 -5.08 -4.76 7.48
CA ILE A 125 -3.61 -4.75 7.54
C ILE A 125 -3.09 -6.12 7.11
N SER A 126 -1.77 -6.20 6.75
CA SER A 126 -1.09 -7.47 6.52
C SER A 126 -1.81 -8.31 5.45
N GLY A 127 -1.89 -9.62 5.61
CA GLY A 127 -2.55 -10.52 4.66
C GLY A 127 -4.01 -10.16 4.35
N GLY A 128 -4.71 -9.48 5.25
CA GLY A 128 -6.06 -8.99 4.95
C GLY A 128 -6.07 -7.83 3.96
N LEU A 129 -5.13 -6.89 4.09
CA LEU A 129 -4.93 -5.83 3.11
C LEU A 129 -4.48 -6.44 1.76
N GLY A 130 -3.51 -7.35 1.78
CA GLY A 130 -3.05 -8.04 0.58
C GLY A 130 -4.17 -8.76 -0.15
N LEU A 131 -5.04 -9.49 0.57
CA LEU A 131 -6.19 -10.16 -0.01
C LEU A 131 -7.18 -9.18 -0.67
N LEU A 132 -7.41 -8.00 -0.07
CA LEU A 132 -8.25 -6.98 -0.67
C LEU A 132 -7.62 -6.41 -1.95
N VAL A 133 -6.32 -6.09 -1.92
CA VAL A 133 -5.56 -5.62 -3.08
C VAL A 133 -5.63 -6.64 -4.22
N GLU A 134 -5.32 -7.90 -3.95
CA GLU A 134 -5.39 -9.00 -4.92
C GLU A 134 -6.77 -9.10 -5.59
N ASN A 135 -7.83 -9.04 -4.79
CA ASN A 135 -9.20 -9.12 -5.28
C ASN A 135 -9.60 -7.91 -6.15
N MET A 136 -9.12 -6.71 -5.81
CA MET A 136 -9.39 -5.51 -6.61
C MET A 136 -8.58 -5.54 -7.93
N VAL A 137 -7.33 -5.99 -7.89
CA VAL A 137 -6.48 -6.17 -9.08
C VAL A 137 -7.10 -7.17 -10.05
N LYS A 138 -7.56 -8.34 -9.59
CA LYS A 138 -8.26 -9.32 -10.43
C LYS A 138 -9.49 -8.73 -11.15
N ARG A 139 -10.20 -7.82 -10.51
CA ARG A 139 -11.35 -7.13 -11.11
C ARG A 139 -10.95 -6.08 -12.14
N MET A 140 -9.88 -5.34 -11.85
CA MET A 140 -9.27 -4.43 -12.81
C MET A 140 -8.82 -5.19 -14.08
N GLU A 141 -8.14 -6.32 -13.90
CA GLU A 141 -7.67 -7.18 -15.00
C GLU A 141 -8.84 -7.79 -15.79
N ALA A 142 -9.98 -8.05 -15.13
CA ALA A 142 -11.22 -8.48 -15.75
C ALA A 142 -12.01 -7.35 -16.46
N GLY A 143 -11.48 -6.11 -16.46
CA GLY A 143 -12.06 -4.97 -17.19
C GLY A 143 -13.06 -4.14 -16.39
N MET A 144 -13.12 -4.28 -15.05
CA MET A 144 -13.94 -3.42 -14.22
C MET A 144 -13.40 -1.98 -14.24
N SER A 145 -14.28 -0.99 -14.35
CA SER A 145 -13.90 0.42 -14.39
C SER A 145 -13.39 0.93 -13.03
N TYR A 146 -12.73 2.08 -13.03
CA TYR A 146 -12.22 2.76 -11.85
C TYR A 146 -13.28 2.91 -10.73
N ASP A 147 -14.45 3.44 -11.08
CA ASP A 147 -15.50 3.70 -10.10
C ASP A 147 -16.16 2.40 -9.59
N GLU A 148 -16.30 1.39 -10.47
CA GLU A 148 -16.83 0.08 -10.10
C GLU A 148 -15.91 -0.69 -9.14
N VAL A 149 -14.59 -0.64 -9.36
CA VAL A 149 -13.61 -1.30 -8.48
C VAL A 149 -13.57 -0.64 -7.11
N ILE A 150 -13.61 0.70 -7.04
CA ILE A 150 -13.72 1.43 -5.77
C ILE A 150 -14.98 1.01 -5.02
N LYS A 151 -16.13 1.06 -5.70
CA LYS A 151 -17.41 0.66 -5.11
C LYS A 151 -17.35 -0.78 -4.58
N TRP A 152 -16.81 -1.69 -5.38
CA TRP A 152 -16.65 -3.08 -4.95
C TRP A 152 -15.76 -3.19 -3.70
N GLY A 153 -14.64 -2.49 -3.66
CA GLY A 153 -13.72 -2.47 -2.51
C GLY A 153 -14.41 -1.97 -1.23
N GLU A 154 -15.13 -0.84 -1.33
CA GLU A 154 -15.89 -0.27 -0.21
C GLU A 154 -16.96 -1.21 0.34
N GLU A 155 -17.69 -1.93 -0.53
CA GLU A 155 -18.74 -2.88 -0.15
C GLU A 155 -18.20 -4.20 0.42
N ASN A 156 -16.92 -4.53 0.15
CA ASN A 156 -16.35 -5.84 0.48
C ASN A 156 -15.21 -5.80 1.51
N LYS A 157 -14.59 -4.66 1.78
CA LYS A 157 -13.48 -4.55 2.75
C LYS A 157 -13.81 -5.12 4.14
N LEU A 158 -15.03 -4.97 4.63
CA LEU A 158 -15.48 -5.55 5.91
C LEU A 158 -15.77 -7.06 5.85
N LYS A 159 -15.78 -7.66 4.67
CA LYS A 159 -15.95 -9.12 4.50
C LYS A 159 -14.62 -9.87 4.57
N ILE A 160 -13.50 -9.16 4.60
CA ILE A 160 -12.18 -9.74 4.79
C ILE A 160 -12.06 -10.21 6.24
N ALA A 161 -11.93 -11.51 6.42
CA ALA A 161 -11.80 -12.10 7.76
C ALA A 161 -10.33 -12.05 8.22
N HIS A 162 -10.06 -11.27 9.27
CA HIS A 162 -8.76 -11.22 9.92
C HIS A 162 -8.73 -12.20 11.08
N ARG A 163 -7.67 -12.99 11.16
CA ARG A 163 -7.41 -13.88 12.29
C ARG A 163 -5.99 -13.63 12.79
N PHE A 164 -5.87 -13.29 14.06
CA PHE A 164 -4.60 -13.05 14.73
C PHE A 164 -4.38 -14.16 15.78
N THR A 165 -3.15 -14.63 15.88
CA THR A 165 -2.72 -15.61 16.87
C THR A 165 -1.69 -14.99 17.81
#